data_071e9a00cfd997398c4e38f405745c0f
#
_entry.id   071e9a00cfd997398c4e38f405745c0f
#
_cell.length_a   1.000
_cell.length_b   1.000
_cell.length_c   1.000
_cell.angle_alpha   90.00
_cell.angle_beta   90.00
_cell.angle_gamma   90.00
#
_symmetry.space_group_name_H-M   'P 1'
#
loop_
_entity.id
_entity.type
_entity.pdbx_description
1 polymer ?
#
loop_
_entity_poly.entity_id
_entity_poly.type
_entity_poly.pdbx_seq_one_letter_code
_entity_poly.pdbx_strand_id
1 'polypeptide(L)'
;MIKPKQDKPLASALLAQAKEVLEFVERTDVTDFRNWLLGDLSKPLVCIGNGGKHTTYPALLYGISGGVGKTATPLEFASMSPEAVKRSKVLLLSSSGKNMDVTYASKRAAEINPEGTAGFTFTDNERNCLFKNLNRHNIFCFKNPYSDGFISIRSKILTCGLLYKAFSGKNSFTDKLNFDFKYDYFINKSGELPDLKRIKHFVLLYGSYGEPVAHDIESAMVEGGIASIQICDYRNFCHGRFIFAGNHCQSNKVPETDVCAILLTTPREAKIAESLRKEALADNMPIVQIHTDLDSSLATIQLLMDSLHFVFDLAEKHLGLNPNSPHNFSGIDKRKPMNSVRFVTALKEHGELSH
;
A
#
# COMPACT_ATOMS: atom_id res chain seq x y z
N MET A 1 -23.43 12.56 29.39
CA MET A 1 -23.08 11.12 29.30
C MET A 1 -22.33 10.91 28.00
N ILE A 2 -21.04 10.61 28.12
CA ILE A 2 -20.19 10.23 26.97
C ILE A 2 -20.60 8.80 26.61
N LYS A 3 -21.18 8.57 25.43
CA LYS A 3 -21.45 7.22 24.95
C LYS A 3 -20.13 6.42 25.00
N PRO A 4 -20.12 5.21 25.59
CA PRO A 4 -18.95 4.36 25.57
C PRO A 4 -18.54 4.23 24.09
N LYS A 5 -17.24 4.47 23.78
CA LYS A 5 -16.70 4.15 22.47
C LYS A 5 -16.93 2.65 22.28
N GLN A 6 -17.73 2.28 21.29
CA GLN A 6 -17.78 0.90 20.83
C GLN A 6 -16.33 0.51 20.48
N ASP A 7 -15.82 -0.51 21.15
CA ASP A 7 -14.51 -1.05 20.85
C ASP A 7 -14.50 -1.48 19.38
N LYS A 8 -13.59 -0.87 18.62
CA LYS A 8 -13.44 -1.25 17.22
C LYS A 8 -12.90 -2.67 17.15
N PRO A 9 -13.33 -3.47 16.16
CA PRO A 9 -12.80 -4.82 16.00
C PRO A 9 -11.29 -4.78 15.83
N LEU A 10 -10.61 -5.83 16.29
CA LEU A 10 -9.19 -6.02 16.07
C LEU A 10 -8.89 -6.07 14.55
N ALA A 11 -7.71 -5.63 14.16
CA ALA A 11 -7.30 -5.63 12.76
C ALA A 11 -7.19 -7.06 12.21
N SER A 12 -6.70 -8.01 13.03
CA SER A 12 -6.68 -9.43 12.71
C SER A 12 -8.05 -10.00 12.38
N ALA A 13 -9.11 -9.60 13.11
CA ALA A 13 -10.47 -10.04 12.84
C ALA A 13 -11.02 -9.54 11.49
N LEU A 14 -10.56 -8.35 11.02
CA LEU A 14 -10.93 -7.85 9.70
C LEU A 14 -10.17 -8.60 8.58
N LEU A 15 -8.92 -8.96 8.84
CA LEU A 15 -8.11 -9.74 7.90
C LEU A 15 -8.65 -11.16 7.71
N ALA A 16 -9.20 -11.77 8.76
CA ALA A 16 -9.83 -13.10 8.68
C ALA A 16 -10.97 -13.19 7.63
N GLN A 17 -11.52 -12.05 7.21
CA GLN A 17 -12.55 -11.97 6.16
C GLN A 17 -11.96 -11.81 4.74
N ALA A 18 -10.65 -11.90 4.57
CA ALA A 18 -9.99 -11.69 3.27
C ALA A 18 -10.54 -12.59 2.16
N LYS A 19 -10.84 -13.86 2.48
CA LYS A 19 -11.43 -14.80 1.52
C LYS A 19 -12.78 -14.32 1.00
N GLU A 20 -13.67 -13.90 1.88
CA GLU A 20 -15.01 -13.39 1.52
C GLU A 20 -14.90 -12.14 0.62
N VAL A 21 -13.93 -11.28 0.94
CA VAL A 21 -13.65 -10.07 0.14
C VAL A 21 -13.23 -10.44 -1.28
N LEU A 22 -12.34 -11.41 -1.44
CA LEU A 22 -11.85 -11.84 -2.75
C LEU A 22 -12.90 -12.62 -3.55
N GLU A 23 -13.72 -13.43 -2.89
CA GLU A 23 -14.88 -14.08 -3.52
C GLU A 23 -15.92 -13.03 -4.01
N PHE A 24 -16.08 -11.93 -3.28
CA PHE A 24 -16.89 -10.80 -3.74
C PHE A 24 -16.28 -10.16 -5.00
N VAL A 25 -14.96 -9.99 -5.04
CA VAL A 25 -14.25 -9.50 -6.25
C VAL A 25 -14.50 -10.40 -7.45
N GLU A 26 -14.44 -11.72 -7.28
CA GLU A 26 -14.66 -12.66 -8.39
C GLU A 26 -16.06 -12.53 -9.02
N ARG A 27 -17.05 -12.14 -8.23
CA ARG A 27 -18.41 -11.88 -8.71
C ARG A 27 -18.63 -10.47 -9.26
N THR A 28 -17.71 -9.55 -9.01
CA THR A 28 -17.83 -8.14 -9.42
C THR A 28 -17.44 -8.00 -10.89
N ASP A 29 -18.27 -7.33 -11.69
CA ASP A 29 -17.92 -6.99 -13.07
C ASP A 29 -16.91 -5.86 -13.13
N VAL A 30 -15.83 -6.07 -13.88
CA VAL A 30 -14.74 -5.11 -14.09
C VAL A 30 -14.50 -4.84 -15.58
N THR A 31 -15.41 -5.24 -16.45
CA THR A 31 -15.23 -5.23 -17.92
C THR A 31 -14.91 -3.84 -18.45
N ASP A 32 -15.71 -2.83 -18.10
CA ASP A 32 -15.51 -1.46 -18.57
C ASP A 32 -14.20 -0.87 -18.03
N PHE A 33 -13.90 -1.15 -16.76
CA PHE A 33 -12.64 -0.73 -16.16
C PHE A 33 -11.42 -1.37 -16.83
N ARG A 34 -11.50 -2.68 -17.13
CA ARG A 34 -10.48 -3.38 -17.89
C ARG A 34 -10.29 -2.79 -19.29
N ASN A 35 -11.38 -2.54 -20.00
CA ASN A 35 -11.34 -1.96 -21.34
C ASN A 35 -10.67 -0.57 -21.32
N TRP A 36 -11.00 0.26 -20.34
CA TRP A 36 -10.33 1.54 -20.17
C TRP A 36 -8.86 1.36 -19.84
N LEU A 37 -8.49 0.48 -18.88
CA LEU A 37 -7.10 0.26 -18.47
C LEU A 37 -6.22 -0.23 -19.62
N LEU A 38 -6.68 -1.19 -20.42
CA LEU A 38 -5.87 -1.90 -21.42
C LEU A 38 -6.12 -1.42 -22.86
N GLY A 39 -7.09 -0.54 -23.09
CA GLY A 39 -7.49 -0.10 -24.42
C GLY A 39 -6.38 0.64 -25.20
N ASP A 40 -5.47 1.32 -24.53
CA ASP A 40 -4.32 1.97 -25.16
C ASP A 40 -3.09 1.90 -24.23
N LEU A 41 -2.25 0.90 -24.45
CA LEU A 41 -1.02 0.69 -23.67
C LEU A 41 0.15 1.55 -24.15
N SER A 42 0.02 2.26 -25.27
CA SER A 42 1.06 3.16 -25.79
C SER A 42 1.19 4.43 -24.93
N LYS A 43 0.13 4.81 -24.23
CA LYS A 43 0.13 5.97 -23.31
C LYS A 43 0.60 5.56 -21.92
N PRO A 44 1.51 6.31 -21.29
CA PRO A 44 1.86 6.08 -19.89
C PRO A 44 0.62 6.18 -18.98
N LEU A 45 0.53 5.31 -17.99
CA LEU A 45 -0.51 5.38 -16.95
C LEU A 45 0.05 6.08 -15.71
N VAL A 46 -0.54 7.20 -15.32
CA VAL A 46 -0.24 7.90 -14.07
C VAL A 46 -1.33 7.58 -13.05
N CYS A 47 -0.95 6.87 -11.99
CA CYS A 47 -1.85 6.47 -10.91
C CYS A 47 -1.72 7.46 -9.75
N ILE A 48 -2.82 8.09 -9.33
CA ILE A 48 -2.84 9.14 -8.32
C ILE A 48 -3.73 8.71 -7.15
N GLY A 49 -3.20 8.81 -5.93
CA GLY A 49 -3.94 8.51 -4.71
C GLY A 49 -3.23 9.00 -3.47
N ASN A 50 -3.94 9.04 -2.35
CA ASN A 50 -3.42 9.40 -1.03
C ASN A 50 -3.52 8.22 -0.07
N GLY A 51 -2.60 8.19 0.91
CA GLY A 51 -2.48 7.10 1.88
C GLY A 51 -1.85 5.87 1.24
N GLY A 52 -1.22 5.00 2.04
CA GLY A 52 -0.41 3.85 1.65
C GLY A 52 -0.44 3.60 0.15
N LYS A 53 0.62 3.79 -0.56
CA LYS A 53 0.70 3.97 -2.03
C LYS A 53 -0.09 2.93 -2.87
N HIS A 54 -1.40 2.88 -2.68
CA HIS A 54 -2.33 2.02 -3.46
C HIS A 54 -2.15 2.16 -4.98
N THR A 55 -1.49 3.24 -5.38
CA THR A 55 -1.16 3.56 -6.76
C THR A 55 -0.02 2.72 -7.31
N THR A 56 0.81 2.09 -6.48
CA THR A 56 1.95 1.29 -6.93
C THR A 56 1.51 0.00 -7.61
N TYR A 57 0.45 -0.64 -7.10
CA TYR A 57 -0.04 -1.90 -7.69
C TYR A 57 -0.59 -1.72 -9.12
N PRO A 58 -1.51 -0.78 -9.40
CA PRO A 58 -1.94 -0.58 -10.78
C PRO A 58 -0.82 -0.13 -11.72
N ALA A 59 0.17 0.63 -11.23
CA ALA A 59 1.32 1.00 -12.03
C ALA A 59 2.17 -0.23 -12.39
N LEU A 60 2.43 -1.12 -11.43
CA LEU A 60 3.11 -2.40 -11.65
C LEU A 60 2.36 -3.28 -12.64
N LEU A 61 1.05 -3.46 -12.46
CA LEU A 61 0.22 -4.29 -13.33
C LEU A 61 0.19 -3.75 -14.77
N TYR A 62 0.14 -2.44 -14.93
CA TYR A 62 0.20 -1.80 -16.25
C TYR A 62 1.55 -2.04 -16.93
N GLY A 63 2.65 -1.96 -16.17
CA GLY A 63 3.99 -2.30 -16.66
C GLY A 63 4.10 -3.77 -17.11
N ILE A 64 3.57 -4.69 -16.33
CA ILE A 64 3.54 -6.13 -16.67
C ILE A 64 2.69 -6.37 -17.95
N SER A 65 1.67 -5.56 -18.18
CA SER A 65 0.81 -5.66 -19.37
C SER A 65 1.42 -5.02 -20.62
N GLY A 66 2.64 -4.52 -20.55
CA GLY A 66 3.39 -3.94 -21.68
C GLY A 66 3.30 -2.42 -21.81
N GLY A 67 2.65 -1.72 -20.89
CA GLY A 67 2.63 -0.27 -20.81
C GLY A 67 3.71 0.32 -19.90
N VAL A 68 3.67 1.61 -19.67
CA VAL A 68 4.52 2.30 -18.69
C VAL A 68 3.64 2.86 -17.58
N GLY A 69 3.72 2.27 -16.40
CA GLY A 69 2.99 2.72 -15.20
C GLY A 69 3.86 3.60 -14.30
N LYS A 70 3.28 4.68 -13.77
CA LYS A 70 3.90 5.60 -12.82
C LYS A 70 2.93 5.91 -11.69
N THR A 71 3.44 6.00 -10.48
CA THR A 71 2.68 6.51 -9.33
C THR A 71 2.95 8.00 -9.16
N ALA A 72 1.97 8.72 -8.66
CA ALA A 72 2.14 10.10 -8.22
C ALA A 72 1.23 10.39 -7.01
N THR A 73 1.75 11.12 -6.05
CA THR A 73 0.90 11.77 -5.06
C THR A 73 0.14 12.93 -5.74
N PRO A 74 -0.97 13.41 -5.18
CA PRO A 74 -1.62 14.61 -5.71
C PRO A 74 -0.69 15.82 -5.79
N LEU A 75 0.28 15.92 -4.88
CA LEU A 75 1.30 16.97 -4.89
C LEU A 75 2.27 16.84 -6.07
N GLU A 76 2.80 15.64 -6.30
CA GLU A 76 3.66 15.37 -7.46
C GLU A 76 2.91 15.60 -8.77
N PHE A 77 1.63 15.20 -8.82
CA PHE A 77 0.77 15.46 -9.99
C PHE A 77 0.55 16.95 -10.24
N ALA A 78 0.45 17.77 -9.18
CA ALA A 78 0.34 19.22 -9.32
C ALA A 78 1.52 19.83 -10.07
N SER A 79 2.72 19.26 -9.92
CA SER A 79 3.96 19.72 -10.57
C SER A 79 4.18 19.15 -11.97
N MET A 80 3.32 18.24 -12.46
CA MET A 80 3.44 17.70 -13.82
C MET A 80 3.03 18.76 -14.86
N SER A 81 3.77 18.85 -15.96
CA SER A 81 3.39 19.76 -17.05
C SER A 81 2.05 19.33 -17.70
N PRO A 82 1.24 20.29 -18.19
CA PRO A 82 0.01 19.97 -18.90
C PRO A 82 0.23 19.03 -20.09
N GLU A 83 1.34 19.15 -20.80
CA GLU A 83 1.69 18.30 -21.93
C GLU A 83 1.94 16.86 -21.51
N ALA A 84 2.60 16.63 -20.36
CA ALA A 84 2.80 15.30 -19.80
C ALA A 84 1.45 14.66 -19.39
N VAL A 85 0.55 15.43 -18.79
CA VAL A 85 -0.78 14.98 -18.42
C VAL A 85 -1.63 14.62 -19.65
N LYS A 86 -1.63 15.46 -20.70
CA LYS A 86 -2.35 15.22 -21.97
C LYS A 86 -1.90 13.91 -22.67
N ARG A 87 -0.61 13.58 -22.56
CA ARG A 87 -0.04 12.38 -23.19
C ARG A 87 -0.23 11.11 -22.37
N SER A 88 -0.75 11.21 -21.15
CA SER A 88 -0.89 10.09 -20.21
C SER A 88 -2.34 9.67 -20.09
N LYS A 89 -2.55 8.44 -19.67
CA LYS A 89 -3.79 8.04 -18.98
C LYS A 89 -3.65 8.39 -17.51
N VAL A 90 -4.67 8.95 -16.90
CA VAL A 90 -4.65 9.35 -15.48
C VAL A 90 -5.71 8.55 -14.74
N LEU A 91 -5.28 7.75 -13.77
CA LEU A 91 -6.16 6.98 -12.89
C LEU A 91 -6.12 7.57 -11.48
N LEU A 92 -7.25 8.13 -11.04
CA LEU A 92 -7.44 8.66 -9.69
C LEU A 92 -8.08 7.60 -8.80
N LEU A 93 -7.39 7.20 -7.73
CA LEU A 93 -7.90 6.22 -6.76
C LEU A 93 -8.31 6.94 -5.47
N SER A 94 -9.60 6.84 -5.13
CA SER A 94 -10.12 7.38 -3.90
C SER A 94 -11.32 6.61 -3.40
N SER A 95 -11.18 5.84 -2.33
CA SER A 95 -12.24 5.01 -1.77
C SER A 95 -13.50 5.81 -1.44
N SER A 96 -13.38 6.96 -0.79
CA SER A 96 -14.51 7.79 -0.36
C SER A 96 -14.81 8.99 -1.26
N GLY A 97 -13.84 9.40 -2.09
CA GLY A 97 -13.92 10.63 -2.89
C GLY A 97 -14.03 11.93 -2.08
N LYS A 98 -13.63 11.91 -0.80
CA LYS A 98 -13.74 13.07 0.11
C LYS A 98 -12.41 13.78 0.37
N ASN A 99 -11.30 13.19 -0.06
CA ASN A 99 -9.98 13.75 0.16
C ASN A 99 -9.78 15.00 -0.70
N MET A 100 -9.37 16.10 -0.07
CA MET A 100 -9.22 17.40 -0.74
C MET A 100 -8.12 17.40 -1.80
N ASP A 101 -7.03 16.66 -1.57
CA ASP A 101 -5.93 16.60 -2.53
C ASP A 101 -6.35 15.85 -3.79
N VAL A 102 -7.14 14.76 -3.63
CA VAL A 102 -7.75 14.05 -4.78
C VAL A 102 -8.79 14.93 -5.47
N THR A 103 -9.52 15.78 -4.72
CA THR A 103 -10.46 16.75 -5.31
C THR A 103 -9.71 17.72 -6.21
N TYR A 104 -8.58 18.26 -5.75
CA TYR A 104 -7.74 19.12 -6.57
C TYR A 104 -7.19 18.38 -7.80
N ALA A 105 -6.61 17.20 -7.59
CA ALA A 105 -6.04 16.40 -8.68
C ALA A 105 -7.10 16.04 -9.73
N SER A 106 -8.32 15.67 -9.31
CA SER A 106 -9.41 15.33 -10.24
C SER A 106 -9.88 16.53 -11.06
N LYS A 107 -9.98 17.71 -10.45
CA LYS A 107 -10.32 18.93 -11.17
C LYS A 107 -9.25 19.27 -12.22
N ARG A 108 -7.98 19.30 -11.82
CA ARG A 108 -6.86 19.57 -12.73
C ARG A 108 -6.80 18.53 -13.87
N ALA A 109 -6.95 17.26 -13.57
CA ALA A 109 -6.93 16.20 -14.60
C ALA A 109 -8.08 16.36 -15.60
N ALA A 110 -9.28 16.67 -15.13
CA ALA A 110 -10.44 16.91 -15.98
C ALA A 110 -10.28 18.13 -16.88
N GLU A 111 -9.65 19.19 -16.39
CA GLU A 111 -9.37 20.41 -17.18
C GLU A 111 -8.34 20.16 -18.28
N ILE A 112 -7.31 19.34 -18.01
CA ILE A 112 -6.21 19.11 -18.94
C ILE A 112 -6.46 17.94 -19.89
N ASN A 113 -7.00 16.83 -19.39
CA ASN A 113 -7.16 15.59 -20.15
C ASN A 113 -8.44 14.83 -19.75
N PRO A 114 -9.64 15.38 -20.05
CA PRO A 114 -10.90 14.81 -19.60
C PRO A 114 -11.15 13.38 -20.13
N GLU A 115 -10.78 13.11 -21.39
CA GLU A 115 -10.99 11.79 -22.02
C GLU A 115 -9.98 10.74 -21.55
N GLY A 116 -8.77 11.16 -21.22
CA GLY A 116 -7.70 10.26 -20.72
C GLY A 116 -7.73 10.06 -19.20
N THR A 117 -8.70 10.66 -18.50
CA THR A 117 -8.77 10.62 -17.04
C THR A 117 -9.92 9.72 -16.58
N ALA A 118 -9.62 8.83 -15.61
CA ALA A 118 -10.62 7.99 -14.97
C ALA A 118 -10.52 8.03 -13.43
N GLY A 119 -11.65 7.73 -12.79
CA GLY A 119 -11.77 7.61 -11.34
C GLY A 119 -12.10 6.18 -10.93
N PHE A 120 -11.41 5.68 -9.89
CA PHE A 120 -11.73 4.45 -9.19
C PHE A 120 -12.21 4.78 -7.77
N THR A 121 -13.40 4.32 -7.39
CA THR A 121 -13.99 4.64 -6.09
C THR A 121 -14.91 3.53 -5.58
N PHE A 122 -15.19 3.55 -4.27
CA PHE A 122 -16.16 2.65 -3.63
C PHE A 122 -17.47 3.32 -3.26
N THR A 123 -17.58 4.62 -3.48
CA THR A 123 -18.72 5.41 -3.00
C THR A 123 -19.41 6.10 -4.17
N ASP A 124 -20.64 5.71 -4.44
CA ASP A 124 -21.53 6.36 -5.37
C ASP A 124 -22.41 7.36 -4.62
N ASN A 125 -21.92 8.59 -4.44
CA ASN A 125 -22.72 9.68 -3.91
C ASN A 125 -22.28 11.03 -4.49
N GLU A 126 -23.18 12.00 -4.46
CA GLU A 126 -22.97 13.35 -5.00
C GLU A 126 -21.86 14.15 -4.30
N ARG A 127 -21.43 13.72 -3.11
CA ARG A 127 -20.34 14.39 -2.37
C ARG A 127 -18.96 13.88 -2.78
N ASN A 128 -18.92 12.80 -3.58
CA ASN A 128 -17.66 12.27 -4.10
C ASN A 128 -17.11 13.21 -5.18
N CYS A 129 -15.88 13.69 -4.98
CA CYS A 129 -15.23 14.65 -5.88
C CYS A 129 -15.01 14.11 -7.30
N LEU A 130 -14.87 12.79 -7.46
CA LEU A 130 -14.70 12.18 -8.78
C LEU A 130 -15.97 12.37 -9.62
N PHE A 131 -17.16 12.17 -9.04
CA PHE A 131 -18.45 12.40 -9.74
C PHE A 131 -18.73 13.87 -10.03
N LYS A 132 -18.10 14.78 -9.29
CA LYS A 132 -18.25 16.22 -9.54
C LYS A 132 -17.34 16.72 -10.68
N ASN A 133 -16.17 16.14 -10.79
CA ASN A 133 -15.11 16.71 -11.62
C ASN A 133 -14.86 15.89 -12.90
N LEU A 134 -15.14 14.58 -12.91
CA LEU A 134 -14.85 13.71 -14.04
C LEU A 134 -16.10 13.37 -14.86
N ASN A 135 -15.89 13.00 -16.10
CA ASN A 135 -16.92 12.43 -16.95
C ASN A 135 -17.44 11.11 -16.33
N ARG A 136 -18.76 10.96 -16.18
CA ARG A 136 -19.36 9.78 -15.52
C ARG A 136 -19.00 8.45 -16.18
N HIS A 137 -18.79 8.44 -17.49
CA HIS A 137 -18.38 7.24 -18.22
C HIS A 137 -16.99 6.72 -17.84
N ASN A 138 -16.16 7.61 -17.27
CA ASN A 138 -14.81 7.29 -16.84
C ASN A 138 -14.72 7.08 -15.30
N ILE A 139 -15.85 6.91 -14.61
CA ILE A 139 -15.87 6.65 -13.18
C ILE A 139 -16.26 5.22 -12.91
N PHE A 140 -15.31 4.43 -12.44
CA PHE A 140 -15.48 3.04 -12.07
C PHE A 140 -15.78 2.95 -10.57
N CYS A 141 -17.06 2.81 -10.25
CA CYS A 141 -17.56 2.73 -8.89
C CYS A 141 -17.88 1.28 -8.50
N PHE A 142 -17.07 0.72 -7.64
CA PHE A 142 -17.26 -0.63 -7.11
C PHE A 142 -17.83 -0.54 -5.68
N LYS A 143 -19.11 -0.84 -5.50
CA LYS A 143 -19.74 -0.79 -4.19
C LYS A 143 -19.01 -1.71 -3.21
N ASN A 144 -18.40 -1.12 -2.18
CA ASN A 144 -17.74 -1.86 -1.12
C ASN A 144 -18.76 -2.17 -0.02
N PRO A 145 -19.13 -3.45 0.21
CA PRO A 145 -20.04 -3.81 1.28
C PRO A 145 -19.35 -3.84 2.66
N TYR A 146 -18.04 -3.67 2.71
CA TYR A 146 -17.24 -3.77 3.92
C TYR A 146 -16.88 -2.41 4.48
N SER A 147 -16.86 -2.29 5.81
CA SER A 147 -16.36 -1.12 6.52
C SER A 147 -15.05 -1.44 7.21
N ASP A 148 -14.03 -0.63 7.03
CA ASP A 148 -12.74 -0.77 7.69
C ASP A 148 -12.67 0.01 9.01
N GLY A 149 -11.60 -0.26 9.78
CA GLY A 149 -11.20 0.52 10.94
C GLY A 149 -10.42 1.79 10.57
N PHE A 150 -9.44 2.14 11.40
CA PHE A 150 -8.51 3.24 11.10
C PHE A 150 -7.58 2.87 9.96
N ILE A 151 -7.02 1.66 10.01
CA ILE A 151 -6.25 1.10 8.89
C ILE A 151 -7.23 0.43 7.92
N SER A 152 -7.13 0.80 6.66
CA SER A 152 -7.89 0.15 5.59
C SER A 152 -7.35 -1.26 5.33
N ILE A 153 -8.11 -2.29 5.62
CA ILE A 153 -7.72 -3.70 5.46
C ILE A 153 -8.50 -4.33 4.32
N ARG A 154 -9.82 -4.45 4.50
CA ARG A 154 -10.70 -5.07 3.50
C ARG A 154 -10.78 -4.25 2.22
N SER A 155 -10.78 -2.92 2.33
CA SER A 155 -10.73 -2.04 1.16
C SER A 155 -9.42 -2.18 0.38
N LYS A 156 -8.28 -2.42 1.03
CA LYS A 156 -7.00 -2.70 0.35
C LYS A 156 -7.07 -4.02 -0.42
N ILE A 157 -7.49 -5.10 0.23
CA ILE A 157 -7.63 -6.42 -0.39
C ILE A 157 -8.62 -6.34 -1.56
N LEU A 158 -9.75 -5.67 -1.37
CA LEU A 158 -10.75 -5.42 -2.41
C LEU A 158 -10.15 -4.68 -3.61
N THR A 159 -9.41 -3.59 -3.36
CA THR A 159 -8.75 -2.81 -4.41
C THR A 159 -7.74 -3.66 -5.18
N CYS A 160 -6.86 -4.38 -4.49
CA CYS A 160 -5.86 -5.24 -5.12
C CYS A 160 -6.53 -6.35 -5.94
N GLY A 161 -7.58 -6.97 -5.42
CA GLY A 161 -8.33 -8.01 -6.12
C GLY A 161 -9.03 -7.49 -7.39
N LEU A 162 -9.71 -6.34 -7.32
CA LEU A 162 -10.36 -5.71 -8.48
C LEU A 162 -9.35 -5.32 -9.57
N LEU A 163 -8.22 -4.75 -9.17
CA LEU A 163 -7.14 -4.43 -10.09
C LEU A 163 -6.55 -5.69 -10.73
N TYR A 164 -6.25 -6.72 -9.92
CA TYR A 164 -5.77 -7.99 -10.44
C TYR A 164 -6.75 -8.59 -11.46
N LYS A 165 -8.05 -8.64 -11.13
CA LYS A 165 -9.09 -9.13 -12.05
C LYS A 165 -9.15 -8.33 -13.33
N ALA A 166 -9.14 -6.99 -13.24
CA ALA A 166 -9.17 -6.11 -14.39
C ALA A 166 -7.96 -6.31 -15.31
N PHE A 167 -6.76 -6.42 -14.78
CA PHE A 167 -5.55 -6.61 -15.59
C PHE A 167 -5.40 -8.03 -16.11
N SER A 168 -5.63 -9.05 -15.29
CA SER A 168 -5.43 -10.45 -15.69
C SER A 168 -6.55 -11.02 -16.56
N GLY A 169 -7.77 -10.47 -16.46
CA GLY A 169 -8.97 -11.02 -17.06
C GLY A 169 -9.45 -12.34 -16.44
N LYS A 170 -8.88 -12.73 -15.28
CA LYS A 170 -9.24 -13.98 -14.61
C LYS A 170 -10.43 -13.74 -13.68
N ASN A 171 -11.49 -14.52 -13.85
CA ASN A 171 -12.70 -14.44 -13.02
C ASN A 171 -12.61 -15.30 -11.74
N SER A 172 -11.70 -16.26 -11.68
CA SER A 172 -11.48 -17.11 -10.51
C SER A 172 -9.98 -17.18 -10.20
N PHE A 173 -9.61 -16.85 -8.98
CA PHE A 173 -8.24 -16.85 -8.51
C PHE A 173 -8.12 -17.07 -7.00
N THR A 174 -9.21 -16.98 -6.25
CA THR A 174 -9.24 -17.13 -4.79
C THR A 174 -8.72 -18.49 -4.34
N ASP A 175 -9.05 -19.55 -5.08
CA ASP A 175 -8.59 -20.93 -4.80
C ASP A 175 -7.06 -21.10 -4.93
N LYS A 176 -6.36 -20.15 -5.54
CA LYS A 176 -4.89 -20.15 -5.67
C LYS A 176 -4.19 -19.47 -4.51
N LEU A 177 -4.95 -18.84 -3.62
CA LEU A 177 -4.43 -18.12 -2.48
C LEU A 177 -4.53 -18.96 -1.21
N ASN A 178 -3.57 -18.79 -0.33
CA ASN A 178 -3.58 -19.39 0.99
C ASN A 178 -4.17 -18.41 2.01
N PHE A 179 -5.13 -18.88 2.81
CA PHE A 179 -5.76 -18.12 3.90
C PHE A 179 -5.31 -18.60 5.28
N ASP A 180 -4.38 -19.55 5.32
CA ASP A 180 -3.61 -19.88 6.51
C ASP A 180 -2.33 -19.04 6.50
N PHE A 181 -2.50 -17.77 6.91
CA PHE A 181 -1.45 -16.73 6.78
C PHE A 181 -0.21 -17.12 7.58
N LYS A 182 0.98 -17.00 6.95
CA LYS A 182 2.24 -17.47 7.51
C LYS A 182 3.37 -16.49 7.27
N TYR A 183 4.28 -16.48 8.20
CA TYR A 183 5.59 -15.90 8.09
C TYR A 183 6.59 -16.70 8.90
N ASP A 184 7.84 -16.71 8.49
CA ASP A 184 8.91 -17.44 9.14
C ASP A 184 9.83 -16.48 9.90
N TYR A 185 10.21 -16.90 11.12
CA TYR A 185 11.27 -16.24 11.86
C TYR A 185 12.61 -16.96 11.64
N PHE A 186 13.62 -16.19 11.31
CA PHE A 186 14.99 -16.67 11.32
C PHE A 186 15.75 -15.98 12.45
N ILE A 187 16.31 -16.78 13.30
CA ILE A 187 16.95 -16.35 14.53
C ILE A 187 18.46 -16.54 14.35
N ASN A 188 19.21 -15.77 15.12
CA ASN A 188 20.64 -15.92 15.23
C ASN A 188 21.05 -17.28 15.82
N LYS A 189 22.34 -17.53 15.94
CA LYS A 189 22.91 -18.81 16.44
C LYS A 189 22.47 -19.22 17.84
N SER A 190 21.89 -18.31 18.65
CA SER A 190 21.40 -18.63 19.99
C SER A 190 20.09 -19.41 19.99
N GLY A 191 19.34 -19.42 18.88
CA GLY A 191 18.06 -20.14 18.77
C GLY A 191 16.90 -19.50 19.52
N GLU A 192 17.09 -18.33 20.11
CA GLU A 192 16.05 -17.61 20.86
C GLU A 192 15.30 -16.65 19.94
N LEU A 193 13.96 -16.65 20.03
CA LEU A 193 13.14 -15.65 19.37
C LEU A 193 13.45 -14.26 19.92
N PRO A 194 13.68 -13.25 19.06
CA PRO A 194 13.90 -11.90 19.54
C PRO A 194 12.64 -11.42 20.28
N ASP A 195 12.85 -10.65 21.34
CA ASP A 195 11.76 -9.91 21.96
C ASP A 195 11.31 -8.80 21.01
N LEU A 196 10.29 -9.08 20.21
CA LEU A 196 9.76 -8.13 19.21
C LEU A 196 9.28 -6.81 19.83
N LYS A 197 9.03 -6.75 21.16
CA LYS A 197 8.70 -5.50 21.86
C LYS A 197 9.85 -4.51 21.86
N ARG A 198 11.08 -5.00 21.69
CA ARG A 198 12.28 -4.18 21.67
C ARG A 198 12.62 -3.64 20.28
N ILE A 199 12.12 -4.29 19.24
CA ILE A 199 12.34 -3.83 17.88
C ILE A 199 11.61 -2.51 17.66
N LYS A 200 12.39 -1.48 17.34
CA LYS A 200 11.89 -0.12 17.09
C LYS A 200 11.96 0.26 15.63
N HIS A 201 12.81 -0.43 14.88
CA HIS A 201 13.04 -0.14 13.48
C HIS A 201 13.05 -1.41 12.64
N PHE A 202 12.31 -1.39 11.57
CA PHE A 202 12.29 -2.48 10.60
C PHE A 202 12.95 -2.04 9.30
N VAL A 203 13.67 -2.97 8.65
CA VAL A 203 14.19 -2.82 7.30
C VAL A 203 13.46 -3.82 6.43
N LEU A 204 12.57 -3.36 5.56
CA LEU A 204 11.79 -4.22 4.69
C LEU A 204 12.39 -4.25 3.30
N LEU A 205 12.73 -5.47 2.83
CA LEU A 205 13.32 -5.72 1.53
C LEU A 205 12.30 -6.38 0.60
N TYR A 206 12.24 -5.92 -0.63
CA TYR A 206 11.26 -6.39 -1.60
C TYR A 206 11.85 -6.56 -3.01
N GLY A 207 11.18 -7.39 -3.81
CA GLY A 207 11.30 -7.45 -5.25
C GLY A 207 10.07 -6.85 -5.93
N SER A 208 9.96 -7.01 -7.24
CA SER A 208 8.95 -6.33 -8.06
C SER A 208 7.50 -6.53 -7.60
N TYR A 209 7.10 -7.77 -7.30
CA TYR A 209 5.74 -8.06 -6.80
C TYR A 209 5.51 -7.65 -5.35
N GLY A 210 6.59 -7.50 -4.59
CA GLY A 210 6.56 -7.05 -3.20
C GLY A 210 6.55 -5.53 -3.05
N GLU A 211 6.89 -4.76 -4.09
CA GLU A 211 6.94 -3.28 -3.99
C GLU A 211 5.63 -2.65 -3.51
N PRO A 212 4.45 -2.96 -4.07
CA PRO A 212 3.20 -2.40 -3.57
C PRO A 212 2.92 -2.77 -2.11
N VAL A 213 3.28 -3.99 -1.73
CA VAL A 213 3.12 -4.50 -0.36
C VAL A 213 4.02 -3.75 0.61
N ALA A 214 5.28 -3.54 0.25
CA ALA A 214 6.24 -2.80 1.07
C ALA A 214 5.73 -1.40 1.43
N HIS A 215 5.19 -0.68 0.46
CA HIS A 215 4.60 0.63 0.67
C HIS A 215 3.33 0.59 1.55
N ASP A 216 2.49 -0.42 1.38
CA ASP A 216 1.29 -0.58 2.20
C ASP A 216 1.62 -0.93 3.66
N ILE A 217 2.64 -1.75 3.88
CA ILE A 217 3.10 -2.13 5.21
C ILE A 217 3.79 -0.97 5.91
N GLU A 218 4.62 -0.19 5.19
CA GLU A 218 5.19 1.05 5.71
C GLU A 218 4.08 1.96 6.27
N SER A 219 3.07 2.23 5.46
CA SER A 219 1.92 3.04 5.87
C SER A 219 1.20 2.45 7.08
N ALA A 220 0.93 1.15 7.09
CA ALA A 220 0.21 0.47 8.17
C ALA A 220 0.99 0.51 9.50
N MET A 221 2.30 0.30 9.46
CA MET A 221 3.15 0.34 10.67
C MET A 221 3.26 1.75 11.24
N VAL A 222 3.46 2.76 10.37
CA VAL A 222 3.63 4.16 10.80
C VAL A 222 2.28 4.75 11.24
N GLU A 223 1.22 4.58 10.47
CA GLU A 223 -0.12 5.07 10.82
C GLU A 223 -0.68 4.38 12.07
N GLY A 224 -0.39 3.09 12.24
CA GLY A 224 -0.77 2.32 13.42
C GLY A 224 0.05 2.64 14.67
N GLY A 225 1.14 3.42 14.55
CA GLY A 225 2.05 3.74 15.65
C GLY A 225 2.80 2.51 16.15
N ILE A 226 3.06 1.52 15.29
CA ILE A 226 3.64 0.23 15.65
C ILE A 226 5.15 0.34 15.76
N ALA A 227 5.82 0.75 14.68
CA ALA A 227 7.27 0.94 14.62
C ALA A 227 7.67 1.84 13.45
N SER A 228 8.92 2.31 13.45
CA SER A 228 9.49 2.91 12.25
C SER A 228 9.94 1.82 11.27
N ILE A 229 9.90 2.10 9.98
CA ILE A 229 10.26 1.15 8.95
C ILE A 229 10.94 1.86 7.77
N GLN A 230 12.00 1.27 7.27
CA GLN A 230 12.66 1.67 6.02
C GLN A 230 12.38 0.61 4.98
N ILE A 231 11.92 1.00 3.80
CA ILE A 231 11.69 0.09 2.68
C ILE A 231 12.73 0.30 1.59
N CYS A 232 13.21 -0.78 0.98
CA CYS A 232 14.07 -0.73 -0.20
C CYS A 232 14.01 -2.06 -0.97
N ASP A 233 14.30 -2.01 -2.25
CA ASP A 233 14.50 -3.23 -3.00
C ASP A 233 15.81 -3.93 -2.61
N TYR A 234 15.87 -5.24 -2.85
CA TYR A 234 17.01 -6.08 -2.50
C TYR A 234 18.35 -5.56 -3.04
N ARG A 235 18.37 -5.01 -4.25
CA ARG A 235 19.62 -4.56 -4.89
C ARG A 235 20.10 -3.24 -4.31
N ASN A 236 19.20 -2.28 -4.08
CA ASN A 236 19.54 -1.03 -3.39
C ASN A 236 20.02 -1.26 -1.97
N PHE A 237 19.49 -2.26 -1.27
CA PHE A 237 20.01 -2.65 0.03
C PHE A 237 21.48 -3.05 -0.06
N CYS A 238 21.84 -3.89 -1.02
CA CYS A 238 23.23 -4.33 -1.26
C CYS A 238 24.18 -3.20 -1.71
N HIS A 239 23.66 -2.07 -2.17
CA HIS A 239 24.47 -0.90 -2.58
C HIS A 239 24.77 0.09 -1.42
N GLY A 240 24.84 -0.38 -0.19
CA GLY A 240 25.31 0.39 0.96
C GLY A 240 24.29 0.65 2.06
N ARG A 241 23.00 0.42 1.82
CA ARG A 241 21.97 0.58 2.87
C ARG A 241 22.10 -0.44 4.00
N PHE A 242 22.75 -1.56 3.75
CA PHE A 242 23.10 -2.58 4.77
C PHE A 242 24.00 -2.03 5.87
N ILE A 243 24.78 -0.96 5.61
CA ILE A 243 25.68 -0.34 6.60
C ILE A 243 24.88 0.16 7.82
N PHE A 244 23.70 0.74 7.61
CA PHE A 244 22.83 1.15 8.71
C PHE A 244 22.46 -0.04 9.60
N ALA A 245 21.95 -1.10 9.01
CA ALA A 245 21.58 -2.31 9.74
C ALA A 245 22.79 -2.96 10.42
N GLY A 246 23.93 -3.06 9.73
CA GLY A 246 25.17 -3.60 10.27
C GLY A 246 25.69 -2.84 11.49
N ASN A 247 25.67 -1.52 11.45
CA ASN A 247 26.13 -0.69 12.59
C ASN A 247 25.22 -0.87 13.82
N HIS A 248 23.93 -1.07 13.64
CA HIS A 248 22.98 -1.31 14.73
C HIS A 248 23.10 -2.74 15.31
N CYS A 249 23.52 -3.71 14.51
CA CYS A 249 23.66 -5.10 14.93
C CYS A 249 25.06 -5.42 15.50
N GLN A 250 26.12 -4.72 15.07
CA GLN A 250 27.50 -4.99 15.46
C GLN A 250 27.96 -4.29 16.75
N SER A 251 27.13 -3.48 17.36
CA SER A 251 27.54 -2.81 18.59
C SER A 251 27.62 -3.84 19.72
N ASN A 252 28.82 -4.39 19.93
CA ASN A 252 29.17 -5.26 21.07
C ASN A 252 28.86 -4.65 22.44
N LYS A 253 28.35 -3.44 22.50
CA LYS A 253 28.00 -2.70 23.73
C LYS A 253 26.51 -2.74 24.05
N VAL A 254 25.66 -3.15 23.09
CA VAL A 254 24.21 -3.33 23.31
C VAL A 254 23.92 -4.81 23.04
N PRO A 255 23.65 -5.62 24.09
CA PRO A 255 23.38 -7.05 23.91
C PRO A 255 22.11 -7.36 23.09
N GLU A 256 21.39 -6.33 22.65
CA GLU A 256 20.06 -6.48 22.06
C GLU A 256 19.90 -5.52 20.89
N THR A 257 19.75 -6.07 19.68
CA THR A 257 19.42 -5.27 18.51
C THR A 257 17.99 -4.72 18.62
N ASP A 258 17.81 -3.48 18.20
CA ASP A 258 16.50 -2.84 18.05
C ASP A 258 16.01 -2.80 16.58
N VAL A 259 16.75 -3.48 15.69
CA VAL A 259 16.47 -3.57 14.25
C VAL A 259 16.10 -4.99 13.85
N CYS A 260 15.08 -5.14 13.01
CA CYS A 260 14.66 -6.40 12.42
C CYS A 260 14.50 -6.24 10.90
N ALA A 261 14.93 -7.23 10.13
CA ALA A 261 14.68 -7.26 8.70
C ALA A 261 13.38 -8.00 8.39
N ILE A 262 12.61 -7.49 7.43
CA ILE A 262 11.48 -8.18 6.81
C ILE A 262 11.81 -8.44 5.35
N LEU A 263 11.75 -9.71 4.93
CA LEU A 263 12.03 -10.12 3.55
C LEU A 263 10.73 -10.51 2.87
N LEU A 264 10.26 -9.72 1.88
CA LEU A 264 9.15 -10.10 1.01
C LEU A 264 9.69 -10.91 -0.16
N THR A 265 9.34 -12.18 -0.26
CA THR A 265 9.99 -13.13 -1.18
C THR A 265 8.97 -13.83 -2.06
N THR A 266 9.21 -13.79 -3.37
CA THR A 266 8.60 -14.66 -4.36
C THR A 266 9.67 -15.62 -4.92
N PRO A 267 9.34 -16.59 -5.78
CA PRO A 267 10.36 -17.44 -6.43
C PRO A 267 11.47 -16.64 -7.15
N ARG A 268 11.17 -15.42 -7.59
CA ARG A 268 12.14 -14.54 -8.29
C ARG A 268 13.24 -14.04 -7.38
N GLU A 269 12.90 -13.73 -6.14
CA GLU A 269 13.81 -13.17 -5.15
C GLU A 269 14.42 -14.23 -4.21
N ALA A 270 13.95 -15.48 -4.27
CA ALA A 270 14.32 -16.53 -3.31
C ALA A 270 15.84 -16.69 -3.13
N LYS A 271 16.62 -16.68 -4.22
CA LYS A 271 18.08 -16.82 -4.16
C LYS A 271 18.77 -15.63 -3.51
N ILE A 272 18.36 -14.39 -3.85
CA ILE A 272 18.97 -13.20 -3.25
C ILE A 272 18.57 -13.05 -1.78
N ALA A 273 17.33 -13.38 -1.44
CA ALA A 273 16.87 -13.39 -0.05
C ALA A 273 17.64 -14.42 0.79
N GLU A 274 17.90 -15.61 0.24
CA GLU A 274 18.69 -16.64 0.91
C GLU A 274 20.16 -16.20 1.13
N SER A 275 20.81 -15.61 0.10
CA SER A 275 22.17 -15.08 0.24
C SER A 275 22.23 -13.99 1.29
N LEU A 276 21.30 -13.03 1.26
CA LEU A 276 21.25 -11.96 2.26
C LEU A 276 21.06 -12.50 3.68
N ARG A 277 20.21 -13.51 3.84
CA ARG A 277 19.99 -14.16 5.14
C ARG A 277 21.27 -14.83 5.65
N LYS A 278 22.02 -15.51 4.78
CA LYS A 278 23.24 -16.26 5.16
C LYS A 278 24.46 -15.36 5.37
N GLU A 279 24.62 -14.34 4.54
CA GLU A 279 25.89 -13.63 4.39
C GLU A 279 25.87 -12.18 4.88
N ALA A 280 24.81 -11.42 4.57
CA ALA A 280 24.75 -9.99 4.83
C ALA A 280 23.98 -9.60 6.11
N LEU A 281 23.05 -10.44 6.53
CA LEU A 281 22.28 -10.23 7.76
C LEU A 281 22.83 -11.09 8.91
N ALA A 282 24.10 -11.43 8.81
CA ALA A 282 24.78 -12.34 9.72
C ALA A 282 24.78 -11.86 11.17
N ASP A 283 24.68 -12.82 12.00
CA ASP A 283 25.03 -13.02 13.38
C ASP A 283 24.09 -12.44 14.45
N ASN A 284 23.46 -11.26 14.30
CA ASN A 284 22.64 -10.70 15.40
C ASN A 284 21.35 -9.99 14.98
N MET A 285 21.06 -9.83 13.69
CA MET A 285 19.81 -9.20 13.26
C MET A 285 18.70 -10.25 13.07
N PRO A 286 17.57 -10.15 13.77
CA PRO A 286 16.43 -11.01 13.53
C PRO A 286 15.83 -10.75 12.15
N ILE A 287 15.33 -11.80 11.52
CA ILE A 287 14.73 -11.75 10.20
C ILE A 287 13.33 -12.36 10.25
N VAL A 288 12.39 -11.64 9.67
CA VAL A 288 11.06 -12.15 9.34
C VAL A 288 11.01 -12.36 7.84
N GLN A 289 10.72 -13.56 7.39
CA GLN A 289 10.51 -13.84 5.97
C GLN A 289 9.02 -14.08 5.71
N ILE A 290 8.47 -13.33 4.78
CA ILE A 290 7.11 -13.47 4.28
C ILE A 290 7.25 -13.89 2.83
N HIS A 291 6.81 -15.11 2.49
CA HIS A 291 7.06 -15.69 1.19
C HIS A 291 5.81 -16.31 0.58
N THR A 292 5.80 -16.39 -0.73
CA THR A 292 4.79 -17.10 -1.51
C THR A 292 5.43 -17.86 -2.66
N ASP A 293 4.86 -19.00 -3.01
CA ASP A 293 5.29 -19.79 -4.19
C ASP A 293 4.69 -19.27 -5.51
N LEU A 294 3.85 -18.24 -5.44
CA LEU A 294 3.25 -17.63 -6.61
C LEU A 294 4.28 -16.78 -7.37
N ASP A 295 4.47 -17.07 -8.66
CA ASP A 295 5.31 -16.28 -9.57
C ASP A 295 4.46 -15.52 -10.60
N SER A 296 3.58 -14.69 -10.10
CA SER A 296 2.71 -13.84 -10.91
C SER A 296 2.25 -12.63 -10.11
N SER A 297 1.56 -11.68 -10.74
CA SER A 297 0.99 -10.52 -10.04
C SER A 297 0.00 -10.89 -8.92
N LEU A 298 -0.49 -12.13 -8.87
CA LEU A 298 -1.29 -12.65 -7.76
C LEU A 298 -0.45 -12.76 -6.47
N ALA A 299 0.87 -12.94 -6.59
CA ALA A 299 1.81 -12.94 -5.46
C ALA A 299 1.67 -11.68 -4.59
N THR A 300 1.41 -10.52 -5.20
CA THR A 300 1.21 -9.26 -4.45
C THR A 300 0.05 -9.37 -3.47
N ILE A 301 -1.06 -10.02 -3.85
CA ILE A 301 -2.23 -10.18 -2.96
C ILE A 301 -1.88 -11.13 -1.81
N GLN A 302 -1.20 -12.24 -2.08
CA GLN A 302 -0.77 -13.17 -1.05
C GLN A 302 0.20 -12.50 -0.07
N LEU A 303 1.25 -11.87 -0.59
CA LEU A 303 2.23 -11.15 0.24
C LEU A 303 1.56 -10.04 1.07
N LEU A 304 0.56 -9.34 0.53
CA LEU A 304 -0.18 -8.32 1.27
C LEU A 304 -0.91 -8.93 2.47
N MET A 305 -1.61 -10.04 2.28
CA MET A 305 -2.37 -10.70 3.37
C MET A 305 -1.43 -11.24 4.45
N ASP A 306 -0.35 -11.92 4.07
CA ASP A 306 0.63 -12.49 5.00
C ASP A 306 1.38 -11.38 5.76
N SER A 307 1.70 -10.27 5.07
CA SER A 307 2.36 -9.12 5.70
C SER A 307 1.44 -8.38 6.67
N LEU A 308 0.17 -8.19 6.33
CA LEU A 308 -0.81 -7.61 7.25
C LEU A 308 -1.00 -8.51 8.47
N HIS A 309 -1.00 -9.83 8.29
CA HIS A 309 -1.05 -10.77 9.40
C HIS A 309 0.14 -10.56 10.36
N PHE A 310 1.36 -10.50 9.84
CA PHE A 310 2.55 -10.21 10.64
C PHE A 310 2.43 -8.87 11.39
N VAL A 311 2.04 -7.80 10.70
CA VAL A 311 1.91 -6.45 11.31
C VAL A 311 0.88 -6.45 12.44
N PHE A 312 -0.24 -7.14 12.27
CA PHE A 312 -1.28 -7.20 13.29
C PHE A 312 -0.90 -8.11 14.45
N ASP A 313 -0.23 -9.22 14.20
CA ASP A 313 0.34 -10.05 15.25
C ASP A 313 1.36 -9.29 16.08
N LEU A 314 2.25 -8.55 15.44
CA LEU A 314 3.20 -7.68 16.11
C LEU A 314 2.48 -6.64 16.99
N ALA A 315 1.49 -5.94 16.44
CA ALA A 315 0.76 -4.91 17.17
C ALA A 315 -0.07 -5.48 18.32
N GLU A 316 -0.93 -6.46 18.04
CA GLU A 316 -1.95 -6.94 18.96
C GLU A 316 -1.37 -7.90 20.01
N LYS A 317 -0.53 -8.87 19.59
CA LYS A 317 -0.01 -9.90 20.49
C LYS A 317 1.27 -9.48 21.22
N HIS A 318 2.17 -8.76 20.54
CA HIS A 318 3.47 -8.39 21.12
C HIS A 318 3.46 -7.01 21.76
N LEU A 319 2.82 -6.02 21.16
CA LEU A 319 2.83 -4.64 21.66
C LEU A 319 1.57 -4.27 22.45
N GLY A 320 0.51 -5.08 22.41
CA GLY A 320 -0.78 -4.79 23.06
C GLY A 320 -1.47 -3.56 22.46
N LEU A 321 -1.22 -3.26 21.18
CA LEU A 321 -1.79 -2.13 20.44
C LEU A 321 -2.97 -2.61 19.59
N ASN A 322 -4.01 -1.77 19.48
CA ASN A 322 -5.02 -1.97 18.44
C ASN A 322 -4.78 -0.99 17.29
N PRO A 323 -4.24 -1.43 16.13
CA PRO A 323 -3.95 -0.55 14.99
C PRO A 323 -5.20 0.15 14.44
N ASN A 324 -6.39 -0.41 14.66
CA ASN A 324 -7.65 0.21 14.28
C ASN A 324 -8.11 1.34 15.23
N SER A 325 -7.43 1.48 16.36
CA SER A 325 -7.70 2.53 17.35
C SER A 325 -6.39 3.09 17.91
N PRO A 326 -5.49 3.63 17.07
CA PRO A 326 -4.19 4.11 17.52
C PRO A 326 -4.38 5.22 18.55
N HIS A 327 -3.46 5.26 19.54
CA HIS A 327 -3.42 6.36 20.48
C HIS A 327 -2.98 7.63 19.75
N ASN A 328 -3.75 8.70 19.92
CA ASN A 328 -3.38 9.98 19.35
C ASN A 328 -2.53 10.78 20.34
N PHE A 329 -1.54 11.48 19.83
CA PHE A 329 -0.92 12.57 20.56
C PHE A 329 -2.00 13.58 20.97
N SER A 330 -2.07 13.88 22.27
CA SER A 330 -3.06 14.80 22.83
C SER A 330 -2.93 16.25 22.33
N GLY A 331 -1.91 16.58 21.56
CA GLY A 331 -1.66 17.90 20.99
C GLY A 331 -1.93 18.03 19.47
N ILE A 332 -2.12 16.92 18.75
CA ILE A 332 -2.49 16.99 17.33
C ILE A 332 -4.01 16.88 17.24
N ASP A 333 -4.68 18.00 17.01
CA ASP A 333 -6.13 18.00 16.78
C ASP A 333 -6.44 17.18 15.51
N LYS A 334 -7.05 16.01 15.71
CA LYS A 334 -7.52 15.12 14.62
C LYS A 334 -8.43 15.83 13.60
N ARG A 335 -9.02 16.94 13.97
CA ARG A 335 -9.96 17.70 13.14
C ARG A 335 -9.28 18.75 12.28
N LYS A 336 -7.96 18.92 12.46
CA LYS A 336 -7.13 19.77 11.60
C LYS A 336 -6.06 18.92 10.95
N PRO A 337 -6.38 18.04 9.98
CA PRO A 337 -5.34 17.60 9.07
C PRO A 337 -4.66 18.87 8.56
N MET A 338 -3.34 18.85 8.41
CA MET A 338 -2.61 19.91 7.74
C MET A 338 -3.38 20.20 6.45
N ASN A 339 -4.04 21.35 6.43
CA ASN A 339 -5.12 21.60 5.51
C ASN A 339 -4.54 21.58 4.11
N SER A 340 -4.84 20.56 3.33
CA SER A 340 -4.59 20.52 1.90
C SER A 340 -5.05 21.82 1.21
N VAL A 341 -6.11 22.45 1.73
CA VAL A 341 -6.55 23.80 1.31
C VAL A 341 -5.46 24.84 1.48
N ARG A 342 -4.72 24.86 2.60
CA ARG A 342 -3.61 25.83 2.80
C ARG A 342 -2.46 25.56 1.86
N PHE A 343 -2.17 24.30 1.60
CA PHE A 343 -1.11 23.92 0.68
C PHE A 343 -1.47 24.31 -0.77
N VAL A 344 -2.67 23.99 -1.23
CA VAL A 344 -3.18 24.39 -2.56
C VAL A 344 -3.24 25.92 -2.68
N THR A 345 -3.64 26.63 -1.61
CA THR A 345 -3.63 28.10 -1.59
C THR A 345 -2.22 28.64 -1.71
N ALA A 346 -1.26 28.06 -0.97
CA ALA A 346 0.15 28.47 -1.06
C ALA A 346 0.73 28.25 -2.46
N LEU A 347 0.46 27.12 -3.10
CA LEU A 347 0.89 26.86 -4.47
C LEU A 347 0.31 27.86 -5.47
N LYS A 348 -0.95 28.28 -5.29
CA LYS A 348 -1.58 29.34 -6.11
C LYS A 348 -0.95 30.71 -5.88
N GLU A 349 -0.66 31.06 -4.62
CA GLU A 349 -0.03 32.33 -4.26
C GLU A 349 1.40 32.46 -4.79
N HIS A 350 2.11 31.33 -4.93
CA HIS A 350 3.45 31.31 -5.54
C HIS A 350 3.46 31.21 -7.07
N GLY A 351 2.30 31.22 -7.71
CA GLY A 351 2.19 31.18 -9.18
C GLY A 351 2.59 29.83 -9.79
N GLU A 352 2.81 28.82 -8.97
CA GLU A 352 3.16 27.45 -9.43
C GLU A 352 1.95 26.69 -9.98
N LEU A 353 0.75 27.20 -9.72
CA LEU A 353 -0.50 26.72 -10.28
C LEU A 353 -1.14 27.85 -11.07
N SER A 354 -0.95 27.83 -12.39
CA SER A 354 -1.77 28.67 -13.28
C SER A 354 -3.25 28.26 -13.15
N HIS A 355 -4.10 29.24 -13.10
CA HIS A 355 -5.54 29.30 -12.83
C HIS A 355 -6.38 28.10 -13.15
#